data_b8b6ce7a596c6aad481ed200728b992d
#
_entry.id   b8b6ce7a596c6aad481ed200728b992d
#
_cell.length_a   1.000
_cell.length_b   1.000
_cell.length_c   1.000
_cell.angle_alpha   90.00
_cell.angle_beta   90.00
_cell.angle_gamma   90.00
#
_symmetry.space_group_name_H-M   'P 1'
#
loop_
_entity.id
_entity.type
_entity.pdbx_description
1 polymer ?
#
loop_
_entity_poly.entity_id
_entity_poly.type
_entity_poly.pdbx_seq_one_letter_code
_entity_poly.pdbx_strand_id
1 'polypeptide(L)'
;MLALNFALAHLPVWAGEVQPKPVEFSGSLIKHVDGHQHQAQVFVKGDRLRLEYKYALKTDYGYAAIEIIRLDKAETWYLLAQRKELLVTPVDPDDVLPVQPALPGEKERLLVGDATAVGRPATLFEVQTDRHGRVERFFEWVDAEAGIVLKLVSRDRAWSVEYERIRFSPQPEYYFDEPPGYKKRASPAGPRVRG
;
A
#
# COMPACT_ATOMS: atom_id res chain seq x y z
N MET A 1 50.42 -44.95 -20.54
CA MET A 1 49.66 -43.69 -20.50
C MET A 1 48.27 -44.01 -19.98
N LEU A 2 48.01 -43.77 -18.69
CA LEU A 2 46.69 -43.93 -18.10
C LEU A 2 46.01 -42.56 -18.04
N ALA A 3 44.87 -42.42 -18.69
CA ALA A 3 44.05 -41.22 -18.64
C ALA A 3 43.03 -41.36 -17.45
N LEU A 4 43.16 -40.46 -16.47
CA LEU A 4 42.26 -40.37 -15.33
C LEU A 4 41.09 -39.45 -15.71
N ASN A 5 39.91 -40.02 -15.88
CA ASN A 5 38.67 -39.27 -16.06
C ASN A 5 38.11 -38.82 -14.70
N PHE A 6 38.16 -37.51 -14.42
CA PHE A 6 37.45 -36.90 -13.31
C PHE A 6 35.97 -36.64 -13.70
N ALA A 7 35.04 -37.42 -13.19
CA ALA A 7 33.63 -37.11 -13.27
C ALA A 7 33.27 -36.05 -12.22
N LEU A 8 32.94 -34.83 -12.69
CA LEU A 8 32.38 -33.78 -11.86
C LEU A 8 30.90 -34.13 -11.55
N ALA A 9 30.63 -34.54 -10.31
CA ALA A 9 29.29 -34.73 -9.82
C ALA A 9 28.63 -33.35 -9.63
N HIS A 10 27.65 -33.01 -10.47
CA HIS A 10 26.79 -31.86 -10.29
C HIS A 10 25.77 -32.18 -9.16
N LEU A 11 25.95 -31.55 -8.02
CA LEU A 11 24.94 -31.56 -6.96
C LEU A 11 23.81 -30.60 -7.36
N PRO A 12 22.53 -31.03 -7.29
CA PRO A 12 21.42 -30.13 -7.53
C PRO A 12 21.31 -29.15 -6.33
N VAL A 13 21.52 -27.86 -6.59
CA VAL A 13 21.22 -26.78 -5.66
C VAL A 13 19.71 -26.62 -5.63
N TRP A 14 19.05 -27.25 -4.67
CA TRP A 14 17.67 -26.96 -4.31
C TRP A 14 17.65 -25.75 -3.38
N ALA A 15 17.91 -24.56 -3.91
CA ALA A 15 17.56 -23.32 -3.26
C ALA A 15 16.06 -23.12 -3.48
N GLY A 16 15.22 -23.69 -2.62
CA GLY A 16 13.83 -23.31 -2.52
C GLY A 16 13.80 -21.83 -2.15
N GLU A 17 13.48 -20.98 -3.11
CA GLU A 17 13.18 -19.56 -2.88
C GLU A 17 11.99 -19.51 -1.92
N VAL A 18 12.25 -19.23 -0.64
CA VAL A 18 11.19 -18.97 0.34
C VAL A 18 10.54 -17.67 -0.10
N GLN A 19 9.44 -17.76 -0.83
CA GLN A 19 8.62 -16.61 -1.17
C GLN A 19 8.22 -15.92 0.14
N PRO A 20 8.56 -14.64 0.33
CA PRO A 20 8.18 -13.94 1.54
C PRO A 20 6.66 -14.01 1.69
N LYS A 21 6.22 -14.45 2.87
CA LYS A 21 4.77 -14.54 3.16
C LYS A 21 4.17 -13.15 2.96
N PRO A 22 3.07 -13.04 2.19
CA PRO A 22 2.44 -11.75 1.98
C PRO A 22 2.04 -11.13 3.31
N VAL A 23 2.29 -9.83 3.46
CA VAL A 23 1.94 -9.08 4.67
C VAL A 23 0.42 -9.02 4.80
N GLU A 24 -0.10 -9.42 5.97
CA GLU A 24 -1.52 -9.33 6.31
C GLU A 24 -1.70 -8.66 7.66
N PHE A 25 -2.46 -7.56 7.67
CA PHE A 25 -2.82 -6.86 8.91
C PHE A 25 -4.10 -6.06 8.78
N SER A 26 -4.64 -5.64 9.93
CA SER A 26 -5.64 -4.59 10.02
C SER A 26 -5.17 -3.48 10.95
N GLY A 27 -5.73 -2.27 10.81
CA GLY A 27 -5.37 -1.13 11.63
C GLY A 27 -6.23 0.10 11.34
N SER A 28 -5.80 1.25 11.84
CA SER A 28 -6.36 2.56 11.50
C SER A 28 -5.39 3.28 10.58
N LEU A 29 -5.92 3.98 9.59
CA LEU A 29 -5.16 4.85 8.68
C LEU A 29 -5.56 6.30 8.96
N ILE A 30 -4.55 7.17 9.05
CA ILE A 30 -4.71 8.62 9.03
C ILE A 30 -3.95 9.14 7.82
N LYS A 31 -4.64 9.81 6.91
CA LYS A 31 -4.07 10.44 5.71
C LYS A 31 -4.35 11.94 5.76
N HIS A 32 -3.30 12.74 5.59
CA HIS A 32 -3.42 14.19 5.42
C HIS A 32 -3.06 14.55 3.98
N VAL A 33 -3.92 15.30 3.32
CA VAL A 33 -3.71 15.79 1.96
C VAL A 33 -4.30 17.19 1.86
N ASP A 34 -3.50 18.16 1.45
CA ASP A 34 -3.92 19.56 1.21
C ASP A 34 -4.72 20.17 2.37
N GLY A 35 -4.28 19.91 3.61
CA GLY A 35 -4.92 20.41 4.83
C GLY A 35 -6.17 19.64 5.28
N HIS A 36 -6.60 18.64 4.54
CA HIS A 36 -7.72 17.75 4.92
C HIS A 36 -7.20 16.46 5.56
N GLN A 37 -7.92 16.01 6.60
CA GLN A 37 -7.62 14.73 7.26
C GLN A 37 -8.68 13.69 6.93
N HIS A 38 -8.22 12.54 6.43
CA HIS A 38 -9.06 11.37 6.20
C HIS A 38 -8.69 10.28 7.19
N GLN A 39 -9.70 9.64 7.77
CA GLN A 39 -9.51 8.51 8.70
C GLN A 39 -10.26 7.30 8.16
N ALA A 40 -9.59 6.15 8.17
CA ALA A 40 -10.19 4.89 7.74
C ALA A 40 -9.73 3.74 8.63
N GLN A 41 -10.53 2.69 8.70
CA GLN A 41 -10.03 1.35 9.02
C GLN A 41 -9.34 0.82 7.79
N VAL A 42 -8.16 0.20 7.95
CA VAL A 42 -7.41 -0.39 6.86
C VAL A 42 -7.28 -1.90 7.08
N PHE A 43 -7.44 -2.64 6.00
CA PHE A 43 -7.20 -4.09 5.92
C PHE A 43 -6.25 -4.33 4.76
N VAL A 44 -5.18 -5.07 5.01
CA VAL A 44 -4.13 -5.35 4.02
C VAL A 44 -3.95 -6.84 3.88
N LYS A 45 -3.88 -7.32 2.63
CA LYS A 45 -3.57 -8.70 2.28
C LYS A 45 -2.71 -8.73 1.01
N GLY A 46 -1.39 -8.78 1.18
CA GLY A 46 -0.45 -8.68 0.07
C GLY A 46 -0.66 -7.39 -0.74
N ASP A 47 -1.00 -7.55 -2.02
CA ASP A 47 -1.22 -6.46 -2.98
C ASP A 47 -2.67 -5.94 -2.99
N ARG A 48 -3.43 -6.19 -1.92
CA ARG A 48 -4.82 -5.76 -1.80
C ARG A 48 -5.01 -4.97 -0.51
N LEU A 49 -5.60 -3.80 -0.62
CA LEU A 49 -5.93 -2.92 0.49
C LEU A 49 -7.42 -2.61 0.46
N ARG A 50 -8.06 -2.60 1.62
CA ARG A 50 -9.42 -2.12 1.81
C ARG A 50 -9.41 -1.01 2.85
N LEU A 51 -10.03 0.11 2.51
CA LEU A 51 -10.22 1.26 3.38
C LEU A 51 -11.70 1.44 3.67
N GLU A 52 -12.06 1.50 4.94
CA GLU A 52 -13.41 1.84 5.39
C GLU A 52 -13.34 3.20 6.08
N TYR A 53 -13.76 4.25 5.37
CA TYR A 53 -13.65 5.62 5.83
C TYR A 53 -14.62 5.92 6.97
N LYS A 54 -14.14 6.58 8.02
CA LYS A 54 -14.95 7.04 9.14
C LYS A 54 -16.08 7.98 8.67
N TYR A 55 -15.75 8.84 7.69
CA TYR A 55 -16.70 9.69 6.97
C TYR A 55 -16.55 9.39 5.51
N ALA A 56 -17.64 9.02 4.84
CA ALA A 56 -17.61 8.69 3.43
C ALA A 56 -17.02 9.84 2.60
N LEU A 57 -16.13 9.51 1.68
CA LEU A 57 -15.54 10.47 0.75
C LEU A 57 -16.64 11.03 -0.15
N LYS A 58 -16.78 12.35 -0.17
CA LYS A 58 -17.65 13.01 -1.13
C LYS A 58 -16.96 13.09 -2.47
N THR A 59 -17.51 12.45 -3.47
CA THR A 59 -16.97 12.41 -4.83
C THR A 59 -17.95 13.04 -5.84
N ASP A 60 -17.51 13.24 -7.07
CA ASP A 60 -18.36 13.67 -8.19
C ASP A 60 -19.36 12.58 -8.62
N TYR A 61 -19.17 11.32 -8.20
CA TYR A 61 -20.11 10.21 -8.42
C TYR A 61 -21.02 9.92 -7.23
N GLY A 62 -20.81 10.55 -6.08
CA GLY A 62 -21.55 10.33 -4.84
C GLY A 62 -20.63 10.09 -3.64
N TYR A 63 -21.14 9.45 -2.61
CA TYR A 63 -20.38 9.17 -1.40
C TYR A 63 -19.80 7.75 -1.43
N ALA A 64 -18.47 7.64 -1.31
CA ALA A 64 -17.75 6.38 -1.21
C ALA A 64 -17.31 6.16 0.25
N ALA A 65 -17.92 5.20 0.93
CA ALA A 65 -17.53 4.82 2.29
C ALA A 65 -16.41 3.79 2.31
N ILE A 66 -16.26 3.04 1.25
CA ILE A 66 -15.28 1.96 1.12
C ILE A 66 -14.53 2.12 -0.21
N GLU A 67 -13.22 1.98 -0.11
CA GLU A 67 -12.29 1.91 -1.23
C GLU A 67 -11.52 0.60 -1.15
N ILE A 68 -11.35 -0.10 -2.28
CA ILE A 68 -10.54 -1.31 -2.37
C ILE A 68 -9.50 -1.11 -3.46
N ILE A 69 -8.23 -1.13 -3.08
CA ILE A 69 -7.10 -1.02 -4.00
C ILE A 69 -6.64 -2.44 -4.32
N ARG A 70 -6.69 -2.80 -5.59
CA ARG A 70 -6.34 -4.11 -6.16
C ARG A 70 -5.10 -3.95 -7.03
N LEU A 71 -3.91 -3.87 -6.40
CA LEU A 71 -2.64 -3.75 -7.13
C LEU A 71 -2.41 -4.95 -8.04
N ASP A 72 -2.88 -6.14 -7.63
CA ASP A 72 -2.87 -7.38 -8.42
C ASP A 72 -3.68 -7.29 -9.74
N LYS A 73 -4.64 -6.34 -9.82
CA LYS A 73 -5.46 -6.07 -11.01
C LYS A 73 -5.19 -4.70 -11.64
N ALA A 74 -4.32 -3.89 -11.04
CA ALA A 74 -4.11 -2.49 -11.36
C ALA A 74 -5.42 -1.66 -11.34
N GLU A 75 -6.30 -1.96 -10.39
CA GLU A 75 -7.62 -1.35 -10.23
C GLU A 75 -7.82 -0.77 -8.83
N THR A 76 -8.54 0.35 -8.76
CA THR A 76 -9.13 0.88 -7.52
C THR A 76 -10.65 0.84 -7.63
N TRP A 77 -11.30 0.35 -6.58
CA TRP A 77 -12.74 0.14 -6.52
C TRP A 77 -13.35 1.05 -5.46
N TYR A 78 -14.33 1.87 -5.84
CA TYR A 78 -15.07 2.72 -4.91
C TYR A 78 -16.50 2.21 -4.77
N LEU A 79 -16.92 1.89 -3.55
CA LEU A 79 -18.26 1.40 -3.25
C LEU A 79 -19.20 2.59 -3.00
N LEU A 80 -20.08 2.85 -3.97
CA LEU A 80 -21.10 3.90 -3.92
C LEU A 80 -22.40 3.28 -3.37
N ALA A 81 -22.52 3.18 -2.04
CA ALA A 81 -23.59 2.43 -1.38
C ALA A 81 -25.00 2.92 -1.74
N GLN A 82 -25.19 4.24 -1.89
CA GLN A 82 -26.49 4.85 -2.23
C GLN A 82 -27.02 4.41 -3.61
N ARG A 83 -26.11 4.07 -4.54
CA ARG A 83 -26.43 3.64 -5.89
C ARG A 83 -26.32 2.14 -6.10
N LYS A 84 -25.76 1.43 -5.11
CA LYS A 84 -25.31 0.04 -5.26
C LYS A 84 -24.42 -0.12 -6.49
N GLU A 85 -23.51 0.83 -6.71
CA GLU A 85 -22.54 0.83 -7.79
C GLU A 85 -21.13 0.60 -7.26
N LEU A 86 -20.38 -0.24 -7.95
CA LEU A 86 -18.95 -0.45 -7.81
C LEU A 86 -18.25 0.31 -8.93
N LEU A 87 -17.72 1.50 -8.63
CA LEU A 87 -16.94 2.27 -9.58
C LEU A 87 -15.53 1.69 -9.64
N VAL A 88 -15.10 1.25 -10.81
CA VAL A 88 -13.78 0.67 -11.07
C VAL A 88 -12.96 1.62 -11.91
N THR A 89 -11.77 1.97 -11.40
CA THR A 89 -10.84 2.86 -12.07
C THR A 89 -9.46 2.22 -12.14
N PRO A 90 -8.57 2.63 -13.03
CA PRO A 90 -7.15 2.32 -12.92
C PRO A 90 -6.59 2.78 -11.56
N VAL A 91 -5.59 2.07 -11.03
CA VAL A 91 -4.83 2.56 -9.87
C VAL A 91 -4.13 3.86 -10.26
N ASP A 92 -4.29 4.88 -9.45
CA ASP A 92 -3.49 6.10 -9.55
C ASP A 92 -2.15 5.83 -8.83
N PRO A 93 -1.02 5.77 -9.55
CA PRO A 93 0.27 5.52 -8.94
C PRO A 93 0.70 6.62 -7.95
N ASP A 94 0.13 7.82 -8.06
CA ASP A 94 0.41 8.93 -7.16
C ASP A 94 -0.41 8.87 -5.86
N ASP A 95 -1.48 8.05 -5.82
CA ASP A 95 -2.35 7.88 -4.64
C ASP A 95 -2.21 6.49 -3.99
N VAL A 96 -1.24 5.69 -4.38
CA VAL A 96 -1.00 4.37 -3.78
C VAL A 96 -0.50 4.55 -2.34
N LEU A 97 -1.20 3.91 -1.42
CA LEU A 97 -0.80 3.87 -0.01
C LEU A 97 0.43 2.97 0.17
N PRO A 98 1.53 3.47 0.75
CA PRO A 98 2.72 2.67 0.98
C PRO A 98 2.46 1.66 2.09
N VAL A 99 2.65 0.38 1.81
CA VAL A 99 2.68 -0.71 2.79
C VAL A 99 4.09 -1.29 2.88
N GLN A 100 4.72 -1.44 1.73
CA GLN A 100 6.11 -1.89 1.59
C GLN A 100 7.05 -0.68 1.52
N PRO A 101 8.29 -0.79 2.03
CA PRO A 101 9.23 0.33 2.08
C PRO A 101 9.66 0.86 0.70
N ALA A 102 9.55 0.05 -0.37
CA ALA A 102 9.93 0.49 -1.72
C ALA A 102 8.86 1.43 -2.30
N LEU A 103 9.20 2.70 -2.46
CA LEU A 103 8.30 3.68 -3.08
C LEU A 103 8.40 3.67 -4.61
N PRO A 104 7.28 3.83 -5.34
CA PRO A 104 7.31 3.98 -6.79
C PRO A 104 8.24 5.13 -7.23
N GLY A 105 9.12 4.87 -8.20
CA GLY A 105 10.07 5.86 -8.70
C GLY A 105 11.21 6.20 -7.75
N GLU A 106 11.45 5.39 -6.73
CA GLU A 106 12.54 5.60 -5.77
C GLU A 106 13.90 5.67 -6.48
N LYS A 107 14.69 6.70 -6.16
CA LYS A 107 16.04 6.95 -6.69
C LYS A 107 17.10 6.85 -5.62
N GLU A 108 16.77 7.26 -4.40
CA GLU A 108 17.71 7.32 -3.30
C GLU A 108 16.99 7.02 -1.99
N ARG A 109 17.64 6.27 -1.12
CA ARG A 109 17.19 5.94 0.24
C ARG A 109 18.35 6.12 1.20
N LEU A 110 18.25 7.07 2.09
CA LEU A 110 19.27 7.38 3.09
C LEU A 110 18.77 6.94 4.47
N LEU A 111 19.56 6.13 5.17
CA LEU A 111 19.31 5.79 6.56
C LEU A 111 19.55 7.04 7.42
N VAL A 112 18.53 7.46 8.15
CA VAL A 112 18.65 8.55 9.15
C VAL A 112 19.00 8.00 10.52
N GLY A 113 18.36 6.90 10.94
CA GLY A 113 18.64 6.21 12.21
C GLY A 113 17.44 5.53 12.82
N ASP A 114 17.61 5.11 14.08
CA ASP A 114 16.53 4.50 14.86
C ASP A 114 15.51 5.56 15.29
N ALA A 115 14.24 5.17 15.29
CA ALA A 115 13.13 6.04 15.61
C ALA A 115 11.99 5.26 16.30
N THR A 116 10.94 5.99 16.66
CA THR A 116 9.67 5.40 17.12
C THR A 116 8.54 6.04 16.31
N ALA A 117 7.65 5.22 15.80
CA ALA A 117 6.43 5.67 15.15
C ALA A 117 5.24 4.86 15.67
N VAL A 118 4.11 5.52 15.96
CA VAL A 118 2.87 4.90 16.46
C VAL A 118 3.06 3.93 17.64
N GLY A 119 4.04 4.24 18.51
CA GLY A 119 4.37 3.42 19.67
C GLY A 119 5.17 2.15 19.35
N ARG A 120 5.74 2.02 18.14
CA ARG A 120 6.54 0.88 17.70
C ARG A 120 7.97 1.31 17.36
N PRO A 121 8.98 0.46 17.63
CA PRO A 121 10.34 0.67 17.14
C PRO A 121 10.33 0.73 15.60
N ALA A 122 11.03 1.70 15.05
CA ALA A 122 11.10 1.93 13.62
C ALA A 122 12.50 2.37 13.19
N THR A 123 12.80 2.16 11.92
CA THR A 123 13.95 2.76 11.25
C THR A 123 13.46 3.91 10.39
N LEU A 124 14.09 5.08 10.54
CA LEU A 124 13.78 6.28 9.77
C LEU A 124 14.68 6.38 8.54
N PHE A 125 14.06 6.60 7.40
CA PHE A 125 14.75 6.89 6.14
C PHE A 125 14.32 8.25 5.58
N GLU A 126 15.23 8.92 4.89
CA GLU A 126 14.90 9.95 3.91
C GLU A 126 14.91 9.30 2.53
N VAL A 127 13.79 9.42 1.80
CA VAL A 127 13.60 8.76 0.50
C VAL A 127 13.35 9.83 -0.56
N GLN A 128 14.06 9.75 -1.67
CA GLN A 128 13.82 10.58 -2.84
C GLN A 128 13.23 9.76 -3.96
N THR A 129 12.13 10.23 -4.52
CA THR A 129 11.48 9.64 -5.70
C THR A 129 11.56 10.58 -6.89
N ASP A 130 11.53 10.02 -8.10
CA ASP A 130 11.31 10.76 -9.34
C ASP A 130 10.17 10.08 -10.08
N ARG A 131 9.01 10.75 -10.10
CA ARG A 131 7.82 10.29 -10.80
C ARG A 131 7.48 11.29 -11.89
N HIS A 132 7.58 10.84 -13.14
CA HIS A 132 7.28 11.67 -14.32
C HIS A 132 8.07 13.00 -14.37
N GLY A 133 9.35 12.99 -13.91
CA GLY A 133 10.19 14.19 -13.84
C GLY A 133 9.91 15.10 -12.64
N ARG A 134 9.02 14.67 -11.73
CA ARG A 134 8.77 15.36 -10.46
C ARG A 134 9.55 14.68 -9.35
N VAL A 135 10.56 15.40 -8.84
CA VAL A 135 11.37 14.94 -7.72
C VAL A 135 10.69 15.30 -6.41
N GLU A 136 10.42 14.30 -5.59
CA GLU A 136 9.81 14.47 -4.27
C GLU A 136 10.68 13.82 -3.21
N ARG A 137 10.62 14.32 -1.99
CA ARG A 137 11.34 13.78 -0.84
C ARG A 137 10.38 13.50 0.29
N PHE A 138 10.61 12.34 0.96
CA PHE A 138 9.79 11.84 2.04
C PHE A 138 10.65 11.43 3.23
N PHE A 139 10.07 11.52 4.41
CA PHE A 139 10.52 10.81 5.59
C PHE A 139 9.65 9.58 5.78
N GLU A 140 10.29 8.41 5.89
CA GLU A 140 9.63 7.13 5.99
C GLU A 140 10.06 6.40 7.25
N TRP A 141 9.09 5.99 8.06
CA TRP A 141 9.30 5.15 9.24
C TRP A 141 8.89 3.73 8.90
N VAL A 142 9.85 2.82 8.93
CA VAL A 142 9.66 1.40 8.66
C VAL A 142 9.70 0.64 9.98
N ASP A 143 8.70 -0.19 10.26
CA ASP A 143 8.66 -1.06 11.43
C ASP A 143 9.90 -1.94 11.49
N ALA A 144 10.63 -1.89 12.60
CA ALA A 144 11.90 -2.61 12.75
C ALA A 144 11.74 -4.15 12.80
N GLU A 145 10.54 -4.63 13.15
CA GLU A 145 10.25 -6.07 13.26
C GLU A 145 9.53 -6.59 12.01
N ALA A 146 8.48 -5.91 11.59
CA ALA A 146 7.60 -6.37 10.50
C ALA A 146 8.04 -5.89 9.11
N GLY A 147 8.91 -4.89 9.02
CA GLY A 147 9.41 -4.35 7.76
C GLY A 147 8.35 -3.62 6.92
N ILE A 148 7.25 -3.17 7.53
CA ILE A 148 6.20 -2.41 6.84
C ILE A 148 6.37 -0.92 7.11
N VAL A 149 5.82 -0.10 6.23
CA VAL A 149 5.73 1.35 6.47
C VAL A 149 4.73 1.62 7.57
N LEU A 150 5.16 2.32 8.63
CA LEU A 150 4.28 2.81 9.70
C LEU A 150 3.79 4.23 9.40
N LYS A 151 4.68 5.03 8.82
CA LYS A 151 4.43 6.44 8.53
C LYS A 151 5.25 6.90 7.35
N LEU A 152 4.65 7.70 6.48
CA LEU A 152 5.32 8.40 5.38
C LEU A 152 4.85 9.86 5.39
N VAL A 153 5.80 10.80 5.28
CA VAL A 153 5.51 12.25 5.31
C VAL A 153 6.32 12.91 4.21
N SER A 154 5.66 13.69 3.34
CA SER A 154 6.37 14.55 2.39
C SER A 154 7.21 15.60 3.13
N ARG A 155 8.36 15.98 2.56
CA ARG A 155 9.28 16.91 3.23
C ARG A 155 8.64 18.28 3.52
N ASP A 156 7.74 18.72 2.67
CA ASP A 156 6.95 19.96 2.84
C ASP A 156 5.78 19.82 3.81
N ARG A 157 5.50 18.57 4.28
CA ARG A 157 4.39 18.20 5.15
C ARG A 157 2.99 18.45 4.58
N ALA A 158 2.89 18.68 3.27
CA ALA A 158 1.59 18.84 2.61
C ALA A 158 0.83 17.51 2.51
N TRP A 159 1.58 16.39 2.53
CA TRP A 159 1.03 15.05 2.46
C TRP A 159 1.64 14.14 3.53
N SER A 160 0.81 13.33 4.16
CA SER A 160 1.28 12.26 5.06
C SER A 160 0.27 11.12 5.15
N VAL A 161 0.83 9.94 5.46
CA VAL A 161 0.04 8.75 5.83
C VAL A 161 0.64 8.12 7.07
N GLU A 162 -0.22 7.62 7.97
CA GLU A 162 0.19 6.96 9.20
C GLU A 162 -0.75 5.80 9.50
N TYR A 163 -0.16 4.62 9.80
CA TYR A 163 -0.90 3.42 10.18
C TYR A 163 -0.81 3.24 11.70
N GLU A 164 -1.94 3.24 12.38
CA GLU A 164 -2.05 3.05 13.81
C GLU A 164 -2.75 1.75 14.18
N ARG A 165 -2.55 1.29 15.44
CA ARG A 165 -3.25 0.13 16.01
C ARG A 165 -3.15 -1.12 15.16
N ILE A 166 -2.00 -1.33 14.56
CA ILE A 166 -1.72 -2.44 13.64
C ILE A 166 -1.85 -3.78 14.38
N ARG A 167 -2.63 -4.70 13.79
CA ARG A 167 -2.78 -6.09 14.25
C ARG A 167 -2.46 -7.02 13.08
N PHE A 168 -1.38 -7.75 13.19
CA PHE A 168 -0.99 -8.78 12.22
C PHE A 168 -1.89 -10.01 12.40
N SER A 169 -2.74 -10.27 11.43
CA SER A 169 -3.65 -11.41 11.38
C SER A 169 -4.10 -11.68 9.96
N PRO A 170 -4.45 -12.94 9.61
CA PRO A 170 -5.03 -13.25 8.31
C PRO A 170 -6.28 -12.42 8.05
N GLN A 171 -6.40 -11.91 6.82
CA GLN A 171 -7.55 -11.12 6.38
C GLN A 171 -8.47 -11.96 5.48
N PRO A 172 -9.80 -11.90 5.69
CA PRO A 172 -10.76 -12.65 4.87
C PRO A 172 -10.70 -12.24 3.40
N GLU A 173 -10.77 -13.21 2.48
CA GLU A 173 -10.75 -12.95 1.04
C GLU A 173 -11.90 -12.04 0.60
N TYR A 174 -13.11 -12.25 1.15
CA TYR A 174 -14.29 -11.48 0.75
C TYR A 174 -14.21 -9.97 1.05
N TYR A 175 -13.23 -9.52 1.87
CA TYR A 175 -12.98 -8.10 2.06
C TYR A 175 -12.50 -7.41 0.79
N PHE A 176 -11.88 -8.18 -0.11
CA PHE A 176 -11.24 -7.68 -1.33
C PHE A 176 -11.99 -8.13 -2.59
N ASP A 177 -13.13 -8.79 -2.44
CA ASP A 177 -13.97 -9.23 -3.53
C ASP A 177 -15.06 -8.23 -3.90
N GLU A 178 -15.67 -8.42 -5.06
CA GLU A 178 -16.81 -7.63 -5.51
C GLU A 178 -18.00 -7.86 -4.56
N PRO A 179 -18.56 -6.83 -3.92
CA PRO A 179 -19.66 -7.02 -3.01
C PRO A 179 -20.93 -7.46 -3.77
N PRO A 180 -21.67 -8.44 -3.25
CA PRO A 180 -22.88 -8.92 -3.91
C PRO A 180 -23.92 -7.82 -4.07
N GLY A 181 -24.61 -7.79 -5.23
CA GLY A 181 -25.68 -6.85 -5.52
C GLY A 181 -25.22 -5.45 -5.95
N TYR A 182 -23.94 -5.22 -6.13
CA TYR A 182 -23.40 -4.00 -6.73
C TYR A 182 -23.28 -4.14 -8.25
N LYS A 183 -23.61 -3.07 -8.98
CA LYS A 183 -23.41 -3.00 -10.43
C LYS A 183 -22.04 -2.40 -10.72
N LYS A 184 -21.21 -3.14 -11.44
CA LYS A 184 -19.87 -2.68 -11.84
C LYS A 184 -19.98 -1.61 -12.93
N ARG A 185 -19.23 -0.53 -12.74
CA ARG A 185 -19.10 0.58 -13.67
C ARG A 185 -17.62 0.94 -13.81
N ALA A 186 -17.07 0.82 -15.01
CA ALA A 186 -15.72 1.27 -15.31
C ALA A 186 -15.66 2.78 -15.53
N SER A 187 -14.60 3.42 -15.07
CA SER A 187 -14.27 4.82 -15.36
C SER A 187 -12.78 4.92 -15.71
N PRO A 188 -12.41 5.73 -16.71
CA PRO A 188 -11.00 5.91 -17.11
C PRO A 188 -10.17 6.71 -16.08
N ALA A 189 -10.82 7.35 -15.12
CA ALA A 189 -10.18 8.14 -14.07
C ALA A 189 -10.88 7.90 -12.74
N GLY A 190 -10.12 8.06 -11.65
CA GLY A 190 -10.65 8.05 -10.29
C GLY A 190 -11.67 9.14 -10.04
N PRO A 191 -12.53 8.99 -9.02
CA PRO A 191 -13.47 10.03 -8.63
C PRO A 191 -12.71 11.23 -8.05
N ARG A 192 -13.16 12.44 -8.38
CA ARG A 192 -12.64 13.64 -7.72
C ARG A 192 -13.23 13.72 -6.32
N VAL A 193 -12.37 13.71 -5.30
CA VAL A 193 -12.78 13.98 -3.92
C VAL A 193 -13.03 15.48 -3.79
N ARG A 194 -14.22 15.83 -3.29
CA ARG A 194 -14.60 17.24 -3.02
C ARG A 194 -14.39 17.50 -1.53
N GLY A 195 -13.54 18.44 -1.22
CA GLY A 195 -13.33 18.92 0.15
C GLY A 195 -14.58 19.56 0.75
#